data_c2f9e2a93c24d3e43f650e736c6d498a
#
_entry.id   c2f9e2a93c24d3e43f650e736c6d498a
#
_cell.length_a   1.000
_cell.length_b   1.000
_cell.length_c   1.000
_cell.angle_alpha   90.00
_cell.angle_beta   90.00
_cell.angle_gamma   90.00
#
_symmetry.space_group_name_H-M   'P 1'
#
loop_
_entity.id
_entity.type
_entity.pdbx_description
1 polymer ?
#
loop_
_entity_poly.entity_id
_entity_poly.type
_entity_poly.pdbx_seq_one_letter_code
_entity_poly.pdbx_strand_id
1 'polypeptide(L)'
;SDSAYVIKDANDAIVEGYTVDAYFNIKGKDVDANLFEADSPFQVWPTDYLYLTTSEDAGATWSVPTIVNMRKDHEQSLLVGPGRGMVTSKGRILFTAYEFTGSDKNSVAIYSDDGGKTWERGKSVSGWSSEAVVTEADGKLYMFTRHGGYYTSDDFGETWSTQKNMGISYWLNCQLTAITYPKKIDGKTAILFATPSSSSGRAAGKIFVGLVQDDGTLDWKYNYSINGSAYYAYSCLTILPDGTIGLLYESDGTVITYEDFDIEDVAKGAAIGNIWCTDENGTVADVTMTSDMSKKLTVNGLKDGAKVEVSSDNENAVTAAYADGEVTLTSKTVTGMEKATVTVESEGEKTTVDVIVTDEKDYEIVDLRVGDTKTYTDKTGNYSDS
;
A
#
# COMPACT_ATOMS: atom_id res chain seq x y z
N SER A 1 -28.70 -2.38 -23.23
CA SER A 1 -28.75 -3.83 -22.95
C SER A 1 -28.22 -4.04 -21.55
N ASP A 2 -28.93 -4.84 -20.78
CA ASP A 2 -28.57 -5.10 -19.36
C ASP A 2 -27.39 -6.08 -19.22
N SER A 3 -26.66 -6.35 -20.29
CA SER A 3 -25.52 -7.27 -20.30
C SER A 3 -24.21 -6.49 -20.05
N ALA A 4 -23.52 -6.85 -18.99
CA ALA A 4 -22.21 -6.30 -18.64
C ALA A 4 -21.08 -7.02 -19.40
N TYR A 5 -21.29 -8.30 -19.75
CA TYR A 5 -20.31 -9.14 -20.44
C TYR A 5 -20.95 -9.82 -21.67
N VAL A 6 -20.11 -10.28 -22.57
CA VAL A 6 -20.51 -11.04 -23.75
C VAL A 6 -19.94 -12.45 -23.71
N ILE A 7 -20.71 -13.42 -24.20
CA ILE A 7 -20.23 -14.78 -24.40
C ILE A 7 -19.69 -14.87 -25.83
N LYS A 8 -18.50 -15.44 -25.99
CA LYS A 8 -17.87 -15.67 -27.29
C LYS A 8 -17.62 -17.15 -27.52
N ASP A 9 -17.65 -17.56 -28.76
CA ASP A 9 -17.25 -18.91 -29.15
C ASP A 9 -15.71 -19.05 -29.33
N ALA A 10 -15.24 -20.24 -29.68
CA ALA A 10 -13.83 -20.52 -29.88
C ALA A 10 -13.19 -19.73 -31.05
N ASN A 11 -13.97 -19.06 -31.87
CA ASN A 11 -13.53 -18.21 -32.98
C ASN A 11 -13.63 -16.72 -32.64
N ASP A 12 -13.85 -16.39 -31.38
CA ASP A 12 -14.03 -15.01 -30.86
C ASP A 12 -15.32 -14.33 -31.33
N ALA A 13 -16.29 -15.09 -31.90
CA ALA A 13 -17.57 -14.57 -32.31
C ALA A 13 -18.57 -14.52 -31.15
N ILE A 14 -19.36 -13.43 -31.05
CA ILE A 14 -20.38 -13.27 -30.02
C ILE A 14 -21.47 -14.32 -30.17
N VAL A 15 -21.79 -15.02 -29.09
CA VAL A 15 -22.87 -15.97 -28.99
C VAL A 15 -24.15 -15.24 -28.59
N GLU A 16 -25.02 -15.04 -29.53
CA GLU A 16 -26.29 -14.30 -29.35
C GLU A 16 -27.31 -15.04 -28.49
N GLY A 17 -28.22 -14.29 -27.88
CA GLY A 17 -29.35 -14.80 -27.11
C GLY A 17 -29.09 -15.05 -25.63
N TYR A 18 -28.00 -14.55 -25.11
CA TYR A 18 -27.69 -14.54 -23.68
C TYR A 18 -27.38 -13.13 -23.20
N THR A 19 -27.66 -12.89 -21.93
CA THR A 19 -27.16 -11.74 -21.18
C THR A 19 -26.34 -12.23 -19.99
N VAL A 20 -25.22 -11.55 -19.70
CA VAL A 20 -24.41 -11.82 -18.52
C VAL A 20 -24.30 -10.52 -17.73
N ASP A 21 -24.88 -10.49 -16.55
CA ASP A 21 -24.84 -9.29 -15.70
C ASP A 21 -23.47 -9.10 -15.03
N ALA A 22 -23.30 -8.00 -14.29
CA ALA A 22 -22.06 -7.67 -13.62
C ALA A 22 -21.71 -8.63 -12.46
N TYR A 23 -22.66 -9.43 -12.00
CA TYR A 23 -22.46 -10.47 -10.99
C TYR A 23 -22.32 -11.87 -11.61
N PHE A 24 -22.10 -11.93 -12.93
CA PHE A 24 -21.92 -13.16 -13.72
C PHE A 24 -23.14 -14.07 -13.81
N ASN A 25 -24.34 -13.53 -13.50
CA ASN A 25 -25.56 -14.28 -13.74
C ASN A 25 -25.85 -14.29 -15.24
N ILE A 26 -26.13 -15.49 -15.78
CA ILE A 26 -26.41 -15.75 -17.19
C ILE A 26 -27.89 -15.96 -17.35
N LYS A 27 -28.51 -15.25 -18.28
CA LYS A 27 -29.92 -15.42 -18.66
C LYS A 27 -30.08 -15.51 -20.18
N GLY A 28 -30.94 -16.36 -20.61
CA GLY A 28 -31.31 -16.52 -22.03
C GLY A 28 -31.35 -17.99 -22.48
N LYS A 29 -32.14 -18.28 -23.51
CA LYS A 29 -32.31 -19.64 -24.08
C LYS A 29 -32.56 -20.72 -23.02
N ASP A 30 -33.44 -20.46 -22.08
CA ASP A 30 -33.79 -21.35 -20.95
C ASP A 30 -32.65 -21.58 -19.93
N VAL A 31 -31.62 -20.71 -19.93
CA VAL A 31 -30.55 -20.68 -18.92
C VAL A 31 -30.83 -19.57 -17.91
N ASP A 32 -30.78 -19.93 -16.64
CA ASP A 32 -30.73 -19.01 -15.49
C ASP A 32 -29.74 -19.61 -14.50
N ALA A 33 -28.47 -19.23 -14.60
CA ALA A 33 -27.38 -19.81 -13.85
C ALA A 33 -26.31 -18.74 -13.59
N ASN A 34 -25.42 -18.97 -12.63
CA ASN A 34 -24.23 -18.15 -12.48
C ASN A 34 -23.04 -18.81 -13.19
N LEU A 35 -22.19 -18.01 -13.82
CA LEU A 35 -21.04 -18.47 -14.60
C LEU A 35 -20.08 -19.38 -13.81
N PHE A 36 -20.01 -19.20 -12.50
CA PHE A 36 -19.10 -19.94 -11.61
C PHE A 36 -19.77 -21.09 -10.86
N GLU A 37 -21.06 -21.34 -11.09
CA GLU A 37 -21.76 -22.48 -10.51
C GLU A 37 -21.55 -23.78 -11.32
N ALA A 38 -21.69 -24.91 -10.65
CA ALA A 38 -21.37 -26.21 -11.24
C ALA A 38 -22.31 -26.60 -12.40
N ASP A 39 -23.50 -26.00 -12.45
CA ASP A 39 -24.52 -26.21 -13.52
C ASP A 39 -24.42 -25.17 -14.64
N SER A 40 -23.44 -24.31 -14.63
CA SER A 40 -23.18 -23.34 -15.68
C SER A 40 -23.00 -24.05 -17.04
N PRO A 41 -23.75 -23.68 -18.08
CA PRO A 41 -23.55 -24.25 -19.42
C PRO A 41 -22.30 -23.72 -20.12
N PHE A 42 -21.65 -22.73 -19.56
CA PHE A 42 -20.45 -22.12 -20.10
C PHE A 42 -19.25 -22.37 -19.18
N GLN A 43 -18.10 -22.50 -19.80
CA GLN A 43 -16.83 -22.58 -19.08
C GLN A 43 -16.15 -21.22 -19.13
N VAL A 44 -15.67 -20.77 -17.97
CA VAL A 44 -14.70 -19.69 -17.92
C VAL A 44 -13.38 -20.24 -18.42
N TRP A 45 -12.78 -19.58 -19.42
CA TRP A 45 -11.38 -19.86 -19.71
C TRP A 45 -10.58 -19.69 -18.41
N PRO A 46 -9.61 -20.56 -18.12
CA PRO A 46 -8.73 -20.36 -16.97
C PRO A 46 -7.94 -19.07 -17.18
N THR A 47 -8.49 -17.97 -16.70
CA THR A 47 -7.91 -16.64 -16.73
C THR A 47 -7.94 -16.10 -15.31
N ASP A 48 -6.80 -15.64 -14.82
CA ASP A 48 -6.75 -14.95 -13.55
C ASP A 48 -6.91 -13.46 -13.81
N TYR A 49 -8.15 -13.00 -13.74
CA TYR A 49 -8.47 -11.58 -13.72
C TYR A 49 -8.50 -11.08 -12.28
N LEU A 50 -7.95 -9.90 -12.06
CA LEU A 50 -8.16 -9.16 -10.83
C LEU A 50 -9.50 -8.45 -10.90
N TYR A 51 -10.26 -8.52 -9.82
CA TYR A 51 -11.53 -7.82 -9.67
C TYR A 51 -11.38 -6.74 -8.61
N LEU A 52 -11.78 -5.53 -8.97
CA LEU A 52 -11.83 -4.39 -8.07
C LEU A 52 -13.29 -4.11 -7.71
N THR A 53 -13.57 -3.98 -6.42
CA THR A 53 -14.83 -3.45 -5.91
C THR A 53 -14.52 -2.42 -4.83
N THR A 54 -15.36 -1.40 -4.72
CA THR A 54 -15.20 -0.29 -3.78
C THR A 54 -16.43 -0.14 -2.90
N SER A 55 -16.23 0.34 -1.69
CA SER A 55 -17.29 0.71 -0.76
C SER A 55 -17.07 2.14 -0.30
N GLU A 56 -18.14 2.94 -0.26
CA GLU A 56 -18.14 4.32 0.26
C GLU A 56 -18.82 4.42 1.64
N ASP A 57 -19.26 3.28 2.19
CA ASP A 57 -20.06 3.20 3.41
C ASP A 57 -19.49 2.17 4.42
N ALA A 58 -18.18 2.10 4.52
CA ALA A 58 -17.44 1.21 5.41
C ALA A 58 -17.77 -0.29 5.22
N GLY A 59 -18.03 -0.71 3.98
CA GLY A 59 -18.29 -2.12 3.64
C GLY A 59 -19.74 -2.54 3.76
N ALA A 60 -20.69 -1.64 4.03
CA ALA A 60 -22.10 -1.98 4.09
C ALA A 60 -22.66 -2.28 2.67
N THR A 61 -22.20 -1.55 1.67
CA THR A 61 -22.49 -1.83 0.25
C THR A 61 -21.21 -1.80 -0.59
N TRP A 62 -21.21 -2.47 -1.72
CA TRP A 62 -20.08 -2.58 -2.62
C TRP A 62 -20.47 -2.26 -4.05
N SER A 63 -19.54 -1.65 -4.78
CA SER A 63 -19.71 -1.41 -6.22
C SER A 63 -19.77 -2.73 -7.01
N VAL A 64 -20.29 -2.66 -8.22
CA VAL A 64 -20.15 -3.74 -9.19
C VAL A 64 -18.65 -3.98 -9.42
N PRO A 65 -18.20 -5.26 -9.43
CA PRO A 65 -16.81 -5.59 -9.69
C PRO A 65 -16.34 -5.10 -11.06
N THR A 66 -15.17 -4.46 -11.09
CA THR A 66 -14.50 -4.06 -12.34
C THR A 66 -13.31 -4.99 -12.59
N ILE A 67 -13.14 -5.45 -13.83
CA ILE A 67 -12.01 -6.28 -14.21
C ILE A 67 -10.78 -5.38 -14.41
N VAL A 68 -9.69 -5.75 -13.72
CA VAL A 68 -8.37 -5.14 -13.89
C VAL A 68 -7.45 -6.20 -14.47
N ASN A 69 -7.23 -6.19 -15.77
CA ASN A 69 -6.40 -7.18 -16.46
C ASN A 69 -5.02 -6.62 -16.74
N MET A 70 -4.03 -7.04 -15.96
CA MET A 70 -2.63 -6.66 -16.12
C MET A 70 -1.71 -7.88 -16.33
N ARG A 71 -2.28 -9.07 -16.52
CA ARG A 71 -1.52 -10.28 -16.83
C ARG A 71 -0.83 -10.13 -18.20
N LYS A 72 0.43 -10.50 -18.29
CA LYS A 72 1.21 -10.54 -19.54
C LYS A 72 1.08 -11.92 -20.20
N ASP A 73 1.27 -11.99 -21.53
CA ASP A 73 1.05 -13.22 -22.31
C ASP A 73 1.90 -14.41 -21.86
N HIS A 74 3.12 -14.15 -21.33
CA HIS A 74 4.02 -15.21 -20.87
C HIS A 74 3.72 -15.69 -19.43
N GLU A 75 2.77 -15.04 -18.73
CA GLU A 75 2.40 -15.39 -17.37
C GLU A 75 1.22 -16.37 -17.37
N GLN A 76 1.28 -17.35 -16.51
CA GLN A 76 0.13 -18.25 -16.29
C GLN A 76 -0.93 -17.56 -15.46
N SER A 77 -0.51 -16.77 -14.45
CA SER A 77 -1.40 -15.99 -13.60
C SER A 77 -0.74 -14.71 -13.08
N LEU A 78 -1.60 -13.77 -12.69
CA LEU A 78 -1.26 -12.61 -11.86
C LEU A 78 -2.26 -12.58 -10.70
N LEU A 79 -1.79 -12.80 -9.48
CA LEU A 79 -2.63 -12.90 -8.29
C LEU A 79 -2.30 -11.78 -7.32
N VAL A 80 -3.33 -11.18 -6.73
CA VAL A 80 -3.12 -10.22 -5.61
C VAL A 80 -2.64 -10.99 -4.40
N GLY A 81 -1.65 -10.46 -3.71
CA GLY A 81 -1.20 -10.99 -2.43
C GLY A 81 -2.28 -10.83 -1.35
N PRO A 82 -2.36 -11.74 -0.37
CA PRO A 82 -3.21 -11.53 0.80
C PRO A 82 -2.64 -10.39 1.64
N GLY A 83 -3.52 -9.64 2.28
CA GLY A 83 -3.16 -8.53 3.15
C GLY A 83 -3.77 -7.21 2.70
N ARG A 84 -3.20 -6.14 3.19
CA ARG A 84 -3.67 -4.78 2.90
C ARG A 84 -2.88 -4.13 1.78
N GLY A 85 -3.57 -3.29 1.00
CA GLY A 85 -2.93 -2.26 0.20
C GLY A 85 -2.61 -1.03 1.03
N MET A 86 -2.04 -0.02 0.39
CA MET A 86 -1.77 1.27 1.00
C MET A 86 -2.05 2.42 0.04
N VAL A 87 -2.23 3.60 0.59
CA VAL A 87 -2.12 4.85 -0.15
C VAL A 87 -0.78 5.46 0.22
N THR A 88 0.05 5.76 -0.75
CA THR A 88 1.36 6.39 -0.52
C THR A 88 1.20 7.86 -0.18
N SER A 89 2.25 8.49 0.33
CA SER A 89 2.30 9.94 0.58
C SER A 89 2.02 10.79 -0.66
N LYS A 90 2.26 10.23 -1.86
CA LYS A 90 1.93 10.82 -3.17
C LYS A 90 0.44 10.67 -3.55
N GLY A 91 -0.35 9.91 -2.80
CA GLY A 91 -1.74 9.60 -3.14
C GLY A 91 -1.92 8.39 -4.06
N ARG A 92 -0.85 7.69 -4.44
CA ARG A 92 -0.89 6.46 -5.22
C ARG A 92 -1.52 5.34 -4.40
N ILE A 93 -2.57 4.72 -4.90
CA ILE A 93 -3.12 3.49 -4.34
C ILE A 93 -2.24 2.33 -4.81
N LEU A 94 -1.75 1.51 -3.89
CA LEU A 94 -0.82 0.42 -4.19
C LEU A 94 -1.24 -0.88 -3.50
N PHE A 95 -1.21 -1.98 -4.26
CA PHE A 95 -1.31 -3.35 -3.76
C PHE A 95 -0.11 -4.16 -4.22
N THR A 96 0.23 -5.20 -3.46
CA THR A 96 1.16 -6.21 -3.93
C THR A 96 0.41 -7.31 -4.68
N ALA A 97 1.02 -7.76 -5.75
CA ALA A 97 0.60 -8.93 -6.51
C ALA A 97 1.81 -9.83 -6.76
N TYR A 98 1.61 -10.99 -7.31
CA TYR A 98 2.70 -11.83 -7.80
C TYR A 98 2.32 -12.50 -9.12
N GLU A 99 3.28 -12.47 -10.04
CA GLU A 99 3.21 -13.13 -11.32
C GLU A 99 3.63 -14.59 -11.16
N PHE A 100 2.96 -15.49 -11.85
CA PHE A 100 3.33 -16.88 -11.93
C PHE A 100 3.59 -17.25 -13.39
N THR A 101 4.81 -17.70 -13.68
CA THR A 101 5.28 -18.02 -15.04
C THR A 101 5.42 -19.54 -15.27
N GLY A 102 4.95 -20.35 -14.30
CA GLY A 102 5.10 -21.81 -14.31
C GLY A 102 6.31 -22.29 -13.51
N SER A 103 7.40 -21.56 -13.48
CA SER A 103 8.59 -21.85 -12.66
C SER A 103 8.78 -20.86 -11.53
N ASP A 104 8.44 -19.60 -11.76
CA ASP A 104 8.72 -18.51 -10.84
C ASP A 104 7.44 -17.83 -10.32
N LYS A 105 7.51 -17.35 -9.07
CA LYS A 105 6.51 -16.52 -8.43
C LYS A 105 7.19 -15.25 -7.95
N ASN A 106 7.10 -14.19 -8.74
CA ASN A 106 7.78 -12.93 -8.45
C ASN A 106 6.77 -11.88 -7.99
N SER A 107 7.06 -11.21 -6.89
CA SER A 107 6.22 -10.14 -6.39
C SER A 107 6.33 -8.90 -7.28
N VAL A 108 5.24 -8.16 -7.38
CA VAL A 108 5.13 -6.94 -8.16
C VAL A 108 4.18 -5.98 -7.44
N ALA A 109 4.41 -4.69 -7.55
CA ALA A 109 3.43 -3.69 -7.16
C ALA A 109 2.46 -3.44 -8.32
N ILE A 110 1.17 -3.35 -8.00
CA ILE A 110 0.15 -2.81 -8.87
C ILE A 110 -0.37 -1.53 -8.25
N TYR A 111 -0.56 -0.50 -9.04
CA TYR A 111 -0.89 0.81 -8.51
C TYR A 111 -1.81 1.61 -9.41
N SER A 112 -2.47 2.60 -8.80
CA SER A 112 -3.31 3.58 -9.47
C SER A 112 -2.96 4.99 -8.96
N ASP A 113 -2.82 5.94 -9.87
CA ASP A 113 -2.58 7.35 -9.59
C ASP A 113 -3.84 8.22 -9.81
N ASP A 114 -4.98 7.62 -10.20
CA ASP A 114 -6.21 8.30 -10.55
C ASP A 114 -7.44 7.86 -9.72
N GLY A 115 -7.19 7.38 -8.50
CA GLY A 115 -8.23 6.93 -7.58
C GLY A 115 -8.87 5.58 -7.97
N GLY A 116 -8.11 4.70 -8.62
CA GLY A 116 -8.55 3.35 -8.97
C GLY A 116 -9.25 3.23 -10.33
N LYS A 117 -9.26 4.27 -11.15
CA LYS A 117 -9.87 4.24 -12.48
C LYS A 117 -9.00 3.48 -13.48
N THR A 118 -7.70 3.73 -13.46
CA THR A 118 -6.71 2.99 -14.25
C THR A 118 -5.64 2.40 -13.35
N TRP A 119 -5.04 1.31 -13.81
CA TRP A 119 -4.07 0.56 -13.04
C TRP A 119 -2.84 0.25 -13.87
N GLU A 120 -1.69 0.40 -13.24
CA GLU A 120 -0.41 0.07 -13.79
C GLU A 120 0.33 -0.95 -12.89
N ARG A 121 1.41 -1.52 -13.39
CA ARG A 121 2.26 -2.40 -12.60
C ARG A 121 3.73 -2.05 -12.77
N GLY A 122 4.43 -2.06 -11.65
CA GLY A 122 5.87 -1.87 -11.60
C GLY A 122 6.66 -3.06 -12.12
N LYS A 123 7.96 -2.99 -11.99
CA LYS A 123 8.85 -4.11 -12.28
C LYS A 123 8.74 -5.17 -11.19
N SER A 124 8.75 -6.43 -11.61
CA SER A 124 8.76 -7.56 -10.69
C SER A 124 10.09 -7.66 -9.96
N VAL A 125 10.05 -8.05 -8.68
CA VAL A 125 11.25 -8.43 -7.93
C VAL A 125 11.49 -9.93 -8.12
N SER A 126 12.74 -10.29 -8.40
CA SER A 126 13.15 -11.67 -8.65
C SER A 126 13.33 -12.47 -7.36
N GLY A 127 13.55 -13.77 -7.48
CA GLY A 127 13.93 -14.61 -6.34
C GLY A 127 12.82 -15.41 -5.72
N TRP A 128 11.75 -15.68 -6.48
CA TRP A 128 10.63 -16.50 -6.02
C TRP A 128 9.90 -15.90 -4.81
N SER A 129 9.70 -14.58 -4.87
CA SER A 129 9.25 -13.76 -3.73
C SER A 129 7.79 -13.99 -3.33
N SER A 130 6.90 -14.33 -4.28
CA SER A 130 5.49 -14.71 -4.02
C SER A 130 4.68 -13.61 -3.31
N GLU A 131 3.93 -13.95 -2.28
CA GLU A 131 3.17 -13.00 -1.45
C GLU A 131 4.09 -11.95 -0.83
N ALA A 132 3.64 -10.71 -0.80
CA ALA A 132 4.42 -9.61 -0.27
C ALA A 132 3.51 -8.56 0.40
N VAL A 133 4.12 -7.69 1.17
CA VAL A 133 3.49 -6.49 1.73
C VAL A 133 4.40 -5.30 1.51
N VAL A 134 3.80 -4.13 1.34
CA VAL A 134 4.53 -2.86 1.18
C VAL A 134 4.12 -1.88 2.27
N THR A 135 5.08 -1.14 2.79
CA THR A 135 4.86 0.03 3.62
C THR A 135 5.80 1.16 3.20
N GLU A 136 5.44 2.40 3.47
CA GLU A 136 6.26 3.58 3.21
C GLU A 136 6.92 4.06 4.50
N ALA A 137 8.20 4.41 4.44
CA ALA A 137 8.94 5.01 5.55
C ALA A 137 10.08 5.89 5.02
N ASP A 138 10.21 7.10 5.56
CA ASP A 138 11.23 8.09 5.19
C ASP A 138 11.32 8.33 3.67
N GLY A 139 10.14 8.46 3.02
CA GLY A 139 10.02 8.71 1.58
C GLY A 139 10.44 7.55 0.69
N LYS A 140 10.52 6.33 1.22
CA LYS A 140 10.82 5.09 0.48
C LYS A 140 9.75 4.04 0.70
N LEU A 141 9.48 3.22 -0.32
CA LEU A 141 8.70 2.01 -0.11
C LEU A 141 9.61 0.84 0.29
N TYR A 142 9.10 0.01 1.18
CA TYR A 142 9.72 -1.24 1.65
C TYR A 142 8.79 -2.40 1.32
N MET A 143 9.18 -3.27 0.41
CA MET A 143 8.45 -4.50 0.08
C MET A 143 9.09 -5.69 0.80
N PHE A 144 8.35 -6.33 1.69
CA PHE A 144 8.75 -7.56 2.37
C PHE A 144 8.11 -8.76 1.67
N THR A 145 8.88 -9.82 1.43
CA THR A 145 8.43 -10.95 0.63
C THR A 145 8.41 -12.27 1.41
N ARG A 146 7.46 -13.14 1.08
CA ARG A 146 7.21 -14.40 1.77
C ARG A 146 8.45 -15.31 1.87
N HIS A 147 9.26 -15.38 0.81
CA HIS A 147 10.44 -16.25 0.77
C HIS A 147 11.72 -15.57 1.23
N GLY A 148 11.60 -14.47 1.92
CA GLY A 148 12.68 -13.78 2.60
C GLY A 148 13.19 -12.54 1.88
N GLY A 149 13.86 -11.70 2.67
CA GLY A 149 14.38 -10.43 2.20
C GLY A 149 13.35 -9.32 2.08
N TYR A 150 13.84 -8.15 1.81
CA TYR A 150 13.06 -6.99 1.46
C TYR A 150 13.70 -6.21 0.31
N TYR A 151 12.91 -5.37 -0.31
CA TYR A 151 13.32 -4.50 -1.42
C TYR A 151 12.89 -3.09 -1.11
N THR A 152 13.60 -2.09 -1.64
CA THR A 152 13.23 -0.68 -1.48
C THR A 152 12.97 -0.04 -2.84
N SER A 153 12.05 0.91 -2.87
CA SER A 153 11.73 1.72 -4.04
C SER A 153 11.81 3.20 -3.69
N ASP A 154 12.43 3.98 -4.56
CA ASP A 154 12.51 5.44 -4.49
C ASP A 154 11.54 6.11 -5.47
N ASP A 155 10.81 5.32 -6.27
CA ASP A 155 9.87 5.77 -7.32
C ASP A 155 8.45 5.22 -7.10
N PHE A 156 8.07 5.05 -5.83
CA PHE A 156 6.74 4.62 -5.42
C PHE A 156 6.25 3.32 -6.08
N GLY A 157 7.16 2.34 -6.20
CA GLY A 157 6.85 0.98 -6.61
C GLY A 157 6.99 0.69 -8.11
N GLU A 158 7.47 1.64 -8.91
CA GLU A 158 7.75 1.40 -10.33
C GLU A 158 8.97 0.49 -10.52
N THR A 159 10.03 0.75 -9.74
CA THR A 159 11.23 -0.09 -9.70
C THR A 159 11.66 -0.41 -8.27
N TRP A 160 12.42 -1.48 -8.13
CA TRP A 160 12.87 -1.99 -6.84
C TRP A 160 14.37 -2.23 -6.82
N SER A 161 14.96 -2.05 -5.66
CA SER A 161 16.38 -2.38 -5.42
C SER A 161 16.64 -3.87 -5.61
N THR A 162 17.89 -4.27 -5.53
CA THR A 162 18.25 -5.67 -5.29
C THR A 162 17.77 -6.11 -3.91
N GLN A 163 17.54 -7.43 -3.75
CA GLN A 163 17.12 -8.01 -2.49
C GLN A 163 18.09 -7.68 -1.35
N LYS A 164 17.55 -7.21 -0.24
CA LYS A 164 18.26 -6.98 1.01
C LYS A 164 17.92 -8.07 2.02
N ASN A 165 18.89 -8.44 2.85
CA ASN A 165 18.70 -9.43 3.89
C ASN A 165 17.92 -8.82 5.07
N MET A 166 16.95 -9.57 5.62
CA MET A 166 16.23 -9.15 6.82
C MET A 166 17.10 -9.08 8.08
N GLY A 167 18.14 -9.89 8.19
CA GLY A 167 18.96 -9.95 9.40
C GLY A 167 18.29 -10.60 10.62
N ILE A 168 17.04 -11.08 10.50
CA ILE A 168 16.28 -11.79 11.52
C ILE A 168 15.86 -13.17 11.01
N SER A 169 15.57 -14.07 11.96
CA SER A 169 15.08 -15.41 11.64
C SER A 169 13.56 -15.47 11.79
N TYR A 170 12.89 -15.97 10.76
CA TYR A 170 11.45 -16.19 10.74
C TYR A 170 11.09 -17.32 9.76
N TRP A 171 9.82 -17.77 9.78
CA TRP A 171 9.39 -18.85 8.88
C TRP A 171 9.11 -18.32 7.48
N LEU A 172 9.93 -18.71 6.52
CA LEU A 172 9.89 -18.18 5.14
C LEU A 172 8.68 -18.67 4.31
N ASN A 173 7.92 -19.64 4.77
CA ASN A 173 6.82 -20.22 4.00
C ASN A 173 5.45 -19.83 4.57
N CYS A 174 5.28 -18.57 4.90
CA CYS A 174 4.01 -17.97 5.32
C CYS A 174 3.89 -16.54 4.80
N GLN A 175 2.66 -16.07 4.62
CA GLN A 175 2.37 -14.64 4.44
C GLN A 175 2.84 -13.88 5.69
N LEU A 176 3.11 -12.63 5.51
CA LEU A 176 3.63 -11.69 6.50
C LEU A 176 2.92 -10.35 6.39
N THR A 177 3.00 -9.53 7.42
CA THR A 177 2.45 -8.18 7.42
C THR A 177 3.47 -7.16 7.93
N ALA A 178 3.45 -5.97 7.37
CA ALA A 178 4.29 -4.87 7.81
C ALA A 178 3.54 -3.54 7.71
N ILE A 179 3.82 -2.64 8.64
CA ILE A 179 3.23 -1.31 8.69
C ILE A 179 4.21 -0.34 9.36
N THR A 180 4.28 0.87 8.87
CA THR A 180 5.05 1.94 9.53
C THR A 180 4.30 2.43 10.76
N TYR A 181 5.01 2.52 11.89
CA TYR A 181 4.45 3.02 13.13
C TYR A 181 4.50 4.55 13.15
N PRO A 182 3.44 5.22 13.63
CA PRO A 182 3.31 6.68 13.52
C PRO A 182 4.29 7.49 14.37
N LYS A 183 4.64 6.96 15.53
CA LYS A 183 5.54 7.66 16.47
C LYS A 183 6.97 7.22 16.23
N LYS A 184 7.91 8.12 16.38
CA LYS A 184 9.33 7.74 16.35
C LYS A 184 9.66 6.83 17.54
N ILE A 185 10.48 5.82 17.30
CA ILE A 185 11.02 4.92 18.31
C ILE A 185 12.53 5.12 18.35
N ASP A 186 13.07 5.47 19.52
CA ASP A 186 14.47 5.90 19.67
C ASP A 186 14.86 7.04 18.70
N GLY A 187 13.91 7.93 18.40
CA GLY A 187 14.11 9.05 17.48
C GLY A 187 14.10 8.68 15.99
N LYS A 188 13.83 7.43 15.63
CA LYS A 188 13.81 6.94 14.24
C LYS A 188 12.42 6.48 13.81
N THR A 189 12.16 6.51 12.52
CA THR A 189 10.97 5.86 11.93
C THR A 189 11.06 4.36 12.15
N ALA A 190 9.95 3.74 12.51
CA ALA A 190 9.89 2.33 12.82
C ALA A 190 8.90 1.59 11.93
N ILE A 191 9.30 0.43 11.44
CA ILE A 191 8.44 -0.52 10.73
C ILE A 191 8.15 -1.69 11.67
N LEU A 192 6.87 -1.95 11.90
CA LEU A 192 6.40 -3.15 12.59
C LEU A 192 6.24 -4.26 11.57
N PHE A 193 6.81 -5.42 11.84
CA PHE A 193 6.77 -6.58 10.96
C PHE A 193 6.32 -7.81 11.74
N ALA A 194 5.17 -8.39 11.38
CA ALA A 194 4.64 -9.56 12.07
C ALA A 194 4.65 -10.80 11.18
N THR A 195 5.13 -11.92 11.76
CA THR A 195 5.34 -13.18 11.04
C THR A 195 5.52 -14.34 12.00
N PRO A 196 5.30 -15.61 11.58
CA PRO A 196 5.75 -16.76 12.37
C PRO A 196 7.27 -16.76 12.54
N SER A 197 7.76 -17.01 13.75
CA SER A 197 9.20 -17.04 14.06
C SER A 197 9.74 -18.44 14.39
N SER A 198 8.91 -19.47 14.34
CA SER A 198 9.36 -20.85 14.52
C SER A 198 10.28 -21.30 13.39
N SER A 199 11.26 -22.14 13.71
CA SER A 199 12.15 -22.75 12.70
C SER A 199 11.51 -23.92 11.95
N SER A 200 10.32 -24.38 12.36
CA SER A 200 9.74 -25.62 11.86
C SER A 200 8.30 -25.50 11.35
N GLY A 201 7.74 -24.28 11.26
CA GLY A 201 6.39 -24.13 10.75
C GLY A 201 5.69 -22.85 11.17
N ARG A 202 4.39 -22.81 10.92
CA ARG A 202 3.48 -21.70 11.23
C ARG A 202 3.17 -21.62 12.72
N ALA A 203 4.11 -21.11 13.49
CA ALA A 203 4.00 -21.00 14.94
C ALA A 203 4.89 -19.89 15.49
N ALA A 204 4.71 -19.57 16.76
CA ALA A 204 5.49 -18.58 17.50
C ALA A 204 5.45 -17.20 16.84
N GLY A 205 4.25 -16.65 16.71
CA GLY A 205 4.05 -15.31 16.14
C GLY A 205 4.85 -14.24 16.88
N LYS A 206 5.52 -13.37 16.12
CA LYS A 206 6.26 -12.23 16.66
C LYS A 206 5.96 -10.96 15.86
N ILE A 207 5.97 -9.85 16.59
CA ILE A 207 6.11 -8.51 16.01
C ILE A 207 7.57 -8.11 16.19
N PHE A 208 8.27 -7.84 15.11
CA PHE A 208 9.60 -7.24 15.08
C PHE A 208 9.48 -5.75 14.83
N VAL A 209 10.35 -4.95 15.45
CA VAL A 209 10.41 -3.50 15.25
C VAL A 209 11.74 -3.17 14.57
N GLY A 210 11.67 -2.76 13.32
CA GLY A 210 12.80 -2.35 12.50
C GLY A 210 12.92 -0.83 12.47
N LEU A 211 14.01 -0.30 12.99
CA LEU A 211 14.32 1.13 12.96
C LEU A 211 14.99 1.47 11.62
N VAL A 212 14.39 2.39 10.88
CA VAL A 212 14.93 2.86 9.61
C VAL A 212 16.23 3.63 9.84
N GLN A 213 17.28 3.23 9.16
CA GLN A 213 18.58 3.88 9.23
C GLN A 213 18.74 4.89 8.09
N ASP A 214 19.68 5.83 8.22
CA ASP A 214 19.91 6.91 7.26
C ASP A 214 20.26 6.41 5.84
N ASP A 215 20.78 5.18 5.72
CA ASP A 215 21.05 4.51 4.45
C ASP A 215 19.86 3.68 3.92
N GLY A 216 18.71 3.76 4.60
CA GLY A 216 17.50 2.99 4.28
C GLY A 216 17.58 1.50 4.64
N THR A 217 18.56 1.08 5.44
CA THR A 217 18.57 -0.26 6.04
C THR A 217 17.70 -0.31 7.29
N LEU A 218 17.40 -1.51 7.78
CA LEU A 218 16.54 -1.73 8.94
C LEU A 218 17.37 -2.35 10.07
N ASP A 219 17.38 -1.69 11.24
CA ASP A 219 17.90 -2.26 12.48
C ASP A 219 16.75 -2.87 13.29
N TRP A 220 16.65 -4.20 13.32
CA TRP A 220 15.62 -4.96 14.03
C TRP A 220 15.93 -5.03 15.53
N LYS A 221 15.75 -3.91 16.21
CA LYS A 221 16.19 -3.71 17.58
C LYS A 221 15.28 -4.34 18.64
N TYR A 222 13.97 -4.35 18.41
CA TYR A 222 12.98 -4.87 19.35
C TYR A 222 12.14 -5.97 18.74
N ASN A 223 11.57 -6.83 19.59
CA ASN A 223 10.57 -7.80 19.16
C ASN A 223 9.67 -8.20 20.34
N TYR A 224 8.45 -8.57 20.01
CA TYR A 224 7.42 -9.03 20.94
C TYR A 224 6.90 -10.40 20.54
N SER A 225 6.71 -11.31 21.51
CA SER A 225 6.11 -12.61 21.28
C SER A 225 4.61 -12.53 21.47
N ILE A 226 3.85 -12.79 20.42
CA ILE A 226 2.38 -12.67 20.41
C ILE A 226 1.77 -13.81 21.23
N ASN A 227 2.06 -15.07 20.88
CA ASN A 227 1.34 -16.23 21.39
C ASN A 227 2.25 -17.40 21.84
N GLY A 228 3.49 -17.07 22.22
CA GLY A 228 4.46 -18.08 22.65
C GLY A 228 4.85 -19.03 21.53
N SER A 229 4.61 -20.34 21.69
CA SER A 229 4.89 -21.37 20.68
C SER A 229 3.65 -21.85 19.92
N ALA A 230 2.49 -21.24 20.14
CA ALA A 230 1.23 -21.63 19.51
C ALA A 230 1.23 -21.38 17.99
N TYR A 231 0.24 -21.94 17.31
CA TYR A 231 0.05 -21.72 15.88
C TYR A 231 -0.14 -20.23 15.58
N TYR A 232 0.52 -19.77 14.55
CA TYR A 232 0.43 -18.42 14.02
C TYR A 232 0.66 -18.47 12.52
N ALA A 233 -0.25 -17.88 11.76
CA ALA A 233 -0.10 -17.82 10.32
C ALA A 233 -0.57 -16.46 9.78
N TYR A 234 -1.15 -16.43 8.60
CA TYR A 234 -1.58 -15.24 7.88
C TYR A 234 -2.12 -14.15 8.80
N SER A 235 -1.60 -12.95 8.67
CA SER A 235 -1.87 -11.86 9.61
C SER A 235 -1.97 -10.49 8.94
N CYS A 236 -2.62 -9.55 9.62
CA CYS A 236 -2.74 -8.17 9.19
C CYS A 236 -2.60 -7.24 10.38
N LEU A 237 -1.60 -6.37 10.34
CA LEU A 237 -1.40 -5.28 11.28
C LEU A 237 -2.20 -4.05 10.88
N THR A 238 -2.66 -3.31 11.88
CA THR A 238 -3.21 -1.96 11.73
C THR A 238 -2.80 -1.10 12.90
N ILE A 239 -2.86 0.23 12.75
CA ILE A 239 -2.73 1.16 13.87
C ILE A 239 -4.09 1.78 14.10
N LEU A 240 -4.58 1.70 15.33
CA LEU A 240 -5.82 2.32 15.76
C LEU A 240 -5.62 3.82 15.97
N PRO A 241 -6.71 4.63 15.98
CA PRO A 241 -6.60 6.09 16.13
C PRO A 241 -5.88 6.57 17.38
N ASP A 242 -5.88 5.78 18.45
CA ASP A 242 -5.15 6.06 19.71
C ASP A 242 -3.66 5.65 19.69
N GLY A 243 -3.21 5.06 18.57
CA GLY A 243 -1.85 4.55 18.41
C GLY A 243 -1.64 3.11 18.85
N THR A 244 -2.70 2.43 19.31
CA THR A 244 -2.67 1.01 19.65
C THR A 244 -2.46 0.16 18.40
N ILE A 245 -1.67 -0.91 18.51
CA ILE A 245 -1.37 -1.83 17.43
C ILE A 245 -2.43 -2.93 17.40
N GLY A 246 -3.30 -2.95 16.39
CA GLY A 246 -4.25 -4.04 16.17
C GLY A 246 -3.66 -5.12 15.25
N LEU A 247 -3.91 -6.38 15.58
CA LEU A 247 -3.46 -7.54 14.83
C LEU A 247 -4.57 -8.57 14.66
N LEU A 248 -4.90 -8.88 13.42
CA LEU A 248 -5.68 -10.08 13.05
C LEU A 248 -4.72 -11.16 12.59
N TYR A 249 -4.91 -12.41 13.04
CA TYR A 249 -4.07 -13.53 12.59
C TYR A 249 -4.81 -14.88 12.70
N GLU A 250 -4.37 -15.84 11.91
CA GLU A 250 -4.80 -17.24 12.05
C GLU A 250 -4.13 -17.85 13.30
N SER A 251 -4.93 -18.12 14.33
CA SER A 251 -4.47 -18.72 15.60
C SER A 251 -4.55 -20.25 15.63
N ASP A 252 -5.24 -20.83 14.68
CA ASP A 252 -5.20 -22.23 14.25
C ASP A 252 -5.64 -22.30 12.77
N GLY A 253 -5.79 -23.49 12.20
CA GLY A 253 -6.20 -23.64 10.80
C GLY A 253 -7.64 -23.21 10.50
N THR A 254 -8.44 -22.81 11.48
CA THR A 254 -9.88 -22.50 11.36
C THR A 254 -10.35 -21.27 12.11
N VAL A 255 -9.50 -20.68 12.95
CA VAL A 255 -9.83 -19.53 13.81
C VAL A 255 -8.99 -18.32 13.45
N ILE A 256 -9.65 -17.17 13.29
CA ILE A 256 -9.01 -15.86 13.21
C ILE A 256 -9.15 -15.17 14.56
N THR A 257 -8.03 -14.73 15.12
CA THR A 257 -7.97 -14.03 16.41
C THR A 257 -7.60 -12.57 16.16
N TYR A 258 -8.24 -11.68 16.91
CA TYR A 258 -7.85 -10.29 17.04
C TYR A 258 -7.21 -10.07 18.41
N GLU A 259 -6.07 -9.42 18.42
CA GLU A 259 -5.42 -8.91 19.62
C GLU A 259 -4.93 -7.47 19.38
N ASP A 260 -4.78 -6.72 20.45
CA ASP A 260 -4.20 -5.38 20.43
C ASP A 260 -3.03 -5.27 21.41
N PHE A 261 -2.10 -4.36 21.12
CA PHE A 261 -0.86 -4.21 21.85
C PHE A 261 -0.48 -2.73 21.98
N ASP A 262 0.00 -2.36 23.14
CA ASP A 262 0.66 -1.07 23.34
C ASP A 262 2.11 -1.13 22.79
N ILE A 263 2.55 -0.03 22.19
CA ILE A 263 3.91 0.02 21.64
C ILE A 263 4.99 -0.12 22.71
N GLU A 264 4.72 0.33 23.93
CA GLU A 264 5.60 0.22 25.09
C GLU A 264 5.89 -1.24 25.46
N ASP A 265 4.93 -2.13 25.22
CA ASP A 265 5.13 -3.57 25.40
C ASP A 265 5.87 -4.20 24.20
N VAL A 266 5.54 -3.77 22.98
CA VAL A 266 6.12 -4.28 21.73
C VAL A 266 7.59 -3.86 21.59
N ALA A 267 7.92 -2.62 21.93
CA ALA A 267 9.27 -2.06 21.91
C ALA A 267 9.79 -1.76 23.33
N LYS A 268 9.73 -2.73 24.20
CA LYS A 268 10.03 -2.58 25.63
C LYS A 268 11.41 -1.97 25.90
N GLY A 269 11.39 -0.85 26.59
CA GLY A 269 12.60 -0.10 26.95
C GLY A 269 13.05 0.90 25.89
N ALA A 270 12.33 1.05 24.79
CA ALA A 270 12.55 2.09 23.81
C ALA A 270 12.08 3.46 24.31
N ALA A 271 12.65 4.53 23.77
CA ALA A 271 12.10 5.88 23.89
C ALA A 271 11.01 6.05 22.82
N ILE A 272 9.76 6.14 23.24
CA ILE A 272 8.61 6.33 22.35
C ILE A 272 8.26 7.81 22.29
N GLY A 273 8.16 8.38 21.08
CA GLY A 273 7.70 9.74 20.87
C GLY A 273 6.22 9.88 21.27
N ASN A 274 5.88 10.95 22.01
CA ASN A 274 4.50 11.13 22.50
C ASN A 274 3.61 11.88 21.51
N ILE A 275 4.20 12.62 20.57
CA ILE A 275 3.46 13.40 19.58
C ILE A 275 3.62 12.78 18.18
N TRP A 276 2.56 12.84 17.38
CA TRP A 276 2.54 12.36 15.99
C TRP A 276 1.57 13.16 15.13
N CYS A 277 1.71 13.09 13.81
CA CYS A 277 0.84 13.78 12.87
C CYS A 277 -0.15 12.82 12.19
N THR A 278 -1.37 13.31 11.92
CA THR A 278 -2.39 12.59 11.13
C THR A 278 -3.00 13.50 10.07
N ASP A 279 -3.49 12.91 8.99
CA ASP A 279 -4.39 13.55 8.02
C ASP A 279 -5.72 12.76 7.94
N GLU A 280 -6.55 13.04 6.95
CA GLU A 280 -7.83 12.36 6.72
C GLU A 280 -7.71 10.85 6.44
N ASN A 281 -6.53 10.38 6.05
CA ASN A 281 -6.24 8.98 5.75
C ASN A 281 -5.60 8.24 6.93
N GLY A 282 -5.30 8.95 8.01
CA GLY A 282 -4.68 8.39 9.21
C GLY A 282 -3.33 9.01 9.53
N THR A 283 -2.40 8.21 10.02
CA THR A 283 -1.10 8.68 10.48
C THR A 283 -0.16 9.01 9.34
N VAL A 284 0.57 10.12 9.47
CA VAL A 284 1.46 10.66 8.46
C VAL A 284 2.88 10.77 9.01
N ALA A 285 3.81 10.00 8.44
CA ALA A 285 5.24 10.18 8.60
C ALA A 285 5.87 10.84 7.36
N ASP A 286 5.25 10.65 6.20
CA ASP A 286 5.72 11.12 4.89
C ASP A 286 4.60 11.89 4.17
N VAL A 287 4.96 12.94 3.45
CA VAL A 287 4.05 13.74 2.61
C VAL A 287 4.71 14.00 1.26
N THR A 288 3.99 13.73 0.18
CA THR A 288 4.37 14.19 -1.15
C THR A 288 3.44 15.31 -1.61
N MET A 289 4.02 16.40 -2.10
CA MET A 289 3.30 17.59 -2.56
C MET A 289 3.84 18.01 -3.93
N THR A 290 2.98 18.59 -4.75
CA THR A 290 3.45 19.36 -5.89
C THR A 290 3.80 20.78 -5.47
N SER A 291 4.50 21.51 -6.34
CA SER A 291 4.83 22.93 -6.11
C SER A 291 3.57 23.76 -5.83
N ASP A 292 3.72 24.76 -4.94
CA ASP A 292 2.69 25.76 -4.60
C ASP A 292 1.38 25.17 -3.99
N MET A 293 1.48 24.03 -3.30
CA MET A 293 0.37 23.40 -2.59
C MET A 293 0.45 23.63 -1.09
N SER A 294 -0.68 23.43 -0.40
CA SER A 294 -0.75 23.40 1.07
C SER A 294 -1.45 22.14 1.54
N LYS A 295 -0.91 21.52 2.60
CA LYS A 295 -1.51 20.36 3.27
C LYS A 295 -1.56 20.61 4.78
N LYS A 296 -2.66 20.24 5.42
CA LYS A 296 -2.84 20.31 6.86
C LYS A 296 -2.68 18.94 7.48
N LEU A 297 -2.01 18.91 8.63
CA LEU A 297 -1.84 17.73 9.46
C LEU A 297 -2.26 18.05 10.87
N THR A 298 -3.07 17.21 11.49
CA THR A 298 -3.42 17.30 12.92
C THR A 298 -2.26 16.80 13.75
N VAL A 299 -1.85 17.55 14.77
CA VAL A 299 -0.84 17.13 15.75
C VAL A 299 -1.55 16.50 16.94
N ASN A 300 -1.28 15.24 17.18
CA ASN A 300 -1.85 14.45 18.26
C ASN A 300 -0.86 14.32 19.42
N GLY A 301 -1.39 13.97 20.62
CA GLY A 301 -0.59 13.74 21.82
C GLY A 301 -0.11 15.00 22.51
N LEU A 302 -0.58 16.18 22.10
CA LEU A 302 -0.26 17.45 22.76
C LEU A 302 -0.96 17.55 24.12
N LYS A 303 -0.26 18.11 25.10
CA LYS A 303 -0.88 18.50 26.37
C LYS A 303 -1.66 19.79 26.21
N ASP A 304 -2.72 19.94 27.01
CA ASP A 304 -3.51 21.18 27.05
C ASP A 304 -2.64 22.42 27.30
N GLY A 305 -2.73 23.40 26.40
CA GLY A 305 -1.99 24.65 26.47
C GLY A 305 -0.50 24.54 26.17
N ALA A 306 -0.02 23.40 25.71
CA ALA A 306 1.38 23.22 25.35
C ALA A 306 1.79 24.13 24.18
N LYS A 307 2.98 24.74 24.31
CA LYS A 307 3.58 25.49 23.21
C LYS A 307 4.10 24.51 22.15
N VAL A 308 3.72 24.73 20.89
CA VAL A 308 4.21 23.95 19.76
C VAL A 308 5.09 24.83 18.88
N GLU A 309 6.26 24.32 18.55
CA GLU A 309 7.19 24.92 17.60
C GLU A 309 7.30 24.01 16.38
N VAL A 310 7.34 24.60 15.18
CA VAL A 310 7.54 23.89 13.93
C VAL A 310 8.67 24.52 13.14
N SER A 311 9.45 23.68 12.49
CA SER A 311 10.57 24.10 11.65
C SER A 311 10.69 23.16 10.45
N SER A 312 11.23 23.69 9.35
CA SER A 312 11.63 22.92 8.18
C SER A 312 13.15 23.02 8.03
N ASP A 313 13.82 21.94 7.72
CA ASP A 313 15.26 21.94 7.42
C ASP A 313 15.57 22.46 6.01
N ASN A 314 14.52 22.57 5.13
CA ASN A 314 14.61 23.12 3.78
C ASN A 314 13.41 24.04 3.48
N GLU A 315 13.44 25.27 3.96
CA GLU A 315 12.38 26.26 3.73
C GLU A 315 12.27 26.70 2.26
N ASN A 316 13.24 26.39 1.42
CA ASN A 316 13.13 26.61 -0.02
C ASN A 316 12.21 25.57 -0.71
N ALA A 317 12.03 24.42 -0.10
CA ALA A 317 11.09 23.40 -0.56
C ALA A 317 9.75 23.50 0.16
N VAL A 318 9.74 23.57 1.50
CA VAL A 318 8.53 23.58 2.33
C VAL A 318 8.68 24.52 3.50
N THR A 319 7.67 25.33 3.75
CA THR A 319 7.48 26.05 5.01
C THR A 319 6.39 25.39 5.83
N ALA A 320 6.50 25.46 7.16
CA ALA A 320 5.52 24.91 8.08
C ALA A 320 5.06 25.97 9.09
N ALA A 321 3.78 25.96 9.44
CA ALA A 321 3.20 26.83 10.46
C ALA A 321 2.20 26.02 11.30
N TYR A 322 2.19 26.27 12.62
CA TYR A 322 1.25 25.64 13.55
C TYR A 322 0.18 26.63 14.02
N ALA A 323 -1.07 26.20 13.97
CA ALA A 323 -2.21 26.91 14.57
C ALA A 323 -3.32 25.91 14.93
N ASP A 324 -3.95 26.12 16.07
CA ASP A 324 -5.19 25.42 16.48
C ASP A 324 -5.13 23.87 16.40
N GLY A 325 -3.99 23.27 16.76
CA GLY A 325 -3.81 21.81 16.73
C GLY A 325 -3.36 21.26 15.39
N GLU A 326 -3.19 22.13 14.38
CA GLU A 326 -2.78 21.72 13.03
C GLU A 326 -1.44 22.33 12.63
N VAL A 327 -0.65 21.54 11.91
CA VAL A 327 0.51 22.01 11.13
C VAL A 327 0.07 22.17 9.68
N THR A 328 0.26 23.37 9.14
CA THR A 328 0.08 23.64 7.71
C THR A 328 1.43 23.59 7.03
N LEU A 329 1.63 22.61 6.16
CA LEU A 329 2.75 22.52 5.24
C LEU A 329 2.44 23.35 3.99
N THR A 330 3.37 24.16 3.51
CA THR A 330 3.22 24.91 2.28
C THR A 330 4.45 24.72 1.41
N SER A 331 4.29 24.01 0.29
CA SER A 331 5.36 23.78 -0.68
C SER A 331 5.68 25.06 -1.47
N LYS A 332 6.92 25.17 -1.89
CA LYS A 332 7.40 26.22 -2.77
C LYS A 332 7.51 25.71 -4.20
N THR A 333 7.64 26.62 -5.16
CA THR A 333 7.99 26.24 -6.53
C THR A 333 9.38 25.61 -6.53
N VAL A 334 9.49 24.37 -6.96
CA VAL A 334 10.76 23.64 -7.13
C VAL A 334 10.97 23.26 -8.58
N THR A 335 12.20 22.87 -8.93
CA THR A 335 12.52 22.27 -10.23
C THR A 335 13.02 20.86 -9.98
N GLY A 336 12.34 19.87 -10.55
CA GLY A 336 12.58 18.46 -10.27
C GLY A 336 12.00 18.06 -8.92
N MET A 337 12.81 17.48 -8.04
CA MET A 337 12.39 16.98 -6.74
C MET A 337 13.27 17.57 -5.65
N GLU A 338 12.62 18.14 -4.62
CA GLU A 338 13.27 18.62 -3.41
C GLU A 338 12.72 17.87 -2.19
N LYS A 339 13.54 17.72 -1.16
CA LYS A 339 13.15 17.11 0.11
C LYS A 339 13.29 18.10 1.24
N ALA A 340 12.40 17.97 2.22
CA ALA A 340 12.46 18.68 3.49
C ALA A 340 11.99 17.75 4.62
N THR A 341 12.56 17.89 5.80
CA THR A 341 12.04 17.31 7.04
C THR A 341 11.43 18.42 7.88
N VAL A 342 10.13 18.32 8.12
CA VAL A 342 9.42 19.22 9.02
C VAL A 342 9.43 18.62 10.43
N THR A 343 10.01 19.37 11.39
CA THR A 343 10.01 18.99 12.80
C THR A 343 8.90 19.72 13.53
N VAL A 344 8.13 18.98 14.30
CA VAL A 344 7.13 19.47 15.26
C VAL A 344 7.68 19.18 16.66
N GLU A 345 7.83 20.20 17.48
CA GLU A 345 8.36 20.09 18.84
C GLU A 345 7.38 20.67 19.84
N SER A 346 7.12 19.96 20.94
CA SER A 346 6.33 20.44 22.06
C SER A 346 6.89 19.87 23.37
N GLU A 347 7.23 20.74 24.33
CA GLU A 347 7.73 20.37 25.67
C GLU A 347 8.89 19.37 25.69
N GLY A 348 9.77 19.43 24.68
CA GLY A 348 10.93 18.55 24.54
C GLY A 348 10.65 17.26 23.78
N GLU A 349 9.39 16.97 23.46
CA GLU A 349 8.98 15.89 22.56
C GLU A 349 9.05 16.35 21.10
N LYS A 350 9.46 15.45 20.21
CA LYS A 350 9.60 15.75 18.78
C LYS A 350 8.98 14.66 17.92
N THR A 351 8.32 15.09 16.84
CA THR A 351 8.02 14.23 15.72
C THR A 351 8.46 14.89 14.42
N THR A 352 8.68 14.10 13.39
CA THR A 352 9.08 14.61 12.08
C THR A 352 8.13 14.12 11.01
N VAL A 353 7.93 14.93 9.98
CA VAL A 353 7.25 14.58 8.75
C VAL A 353 8.22 14.84 7.61
N ASP A 354 8.55 13.80 6.84
CA ASP A 354 9.37 13.93 5.67
C ASP A 354 8.51 14.37 4.48
N VAL A 355 8.93 15.43 3.80
CA VAL A 355 8.17 16.05 2.73
C VAL A 355 8.97 16.00 1.44
N ILE A 356 8.37 15.43 0.40
CA ILE A 356 8.87 15.45 -0.96
C ILE A 356 8.04 16.47 -1.75
N VAL A 357 8.70 17.44 -2.36
CA VAL A 357 8.08 18.39 -3.26
C VAL A 357 8.56 18.14 -4.69
N THR A 358 7.65 18.01 -5.61
CA THR A 358 7.96 17.77 -7.02
C THR A 358 7.45 18.92 -7.88
N ASP A 359 8.07 19.13 -9.03
CA ASP A 359 7.60 20.03 -10.07
C ASP A 359 6.59 19.34 -11.01
N GLU A 360 6.01 18.22 -10.56
CA GLU A 360 5.03 17.49 -11.38
C GLU A 360 3.99 18.45 -11.92
N LYS A 361 3.94 18.51 -13.24
CA LYS A 361 2.95 19.28 -13.98
C LYS A 361 1.64 18.50 -13.89
N ASP A 362 0.53 19.18 -13.59
CA ASP A 362 -0.80 18.65 -13.78
C ASP A 362 -0.98 18.27 -15.26
N TYR A 363 -0.84 16.98 -15.56
CA TYR A 363 -1.21 16.47 -16.87
C TYR A 363 -2.71 16.25 -16.89
N GLU A 364 -3.42 16.93 -17.78
CA GLU A 364 -4.78 16.55 -18.11
C GLU A 364 -4.72 15.20 -18.83
N ILE A 365 -5.19 14.12 -18.16
CA ILE A 365 -5.33 12.82 -18.79
C ILE A 365 -6.47 12.94 -19.82
N VAL A 366 -6.13 12.87 -21.08
CA VAL A 366 -7.09 12.89 -22.17
C VAL A 366 -7.17 11.51 -22.77
N ASP A 367 -8.36 10.94 -22.76
CA ASP A 367 -8.66 9.68 -23.44
C ASP A 367 -8.55 9.92 -24.99
N LEU A 368 -7.40 9.54 -25.54
CA LEU A 368 -7.15 9.60 -26.98
C LEU A 368 -7.54 8.27 -27.62
N ARG A 369 -8.53 8.31 -28.52
CA ARG A 369 -8.86 7.17 -29.37
C ARG A 369 -8.01 7.22 -30.64
N VAL A 370 -7.75 6.04 -31.21
CA VAL A 370 -7.02 5.93 -32.48
C VAL A 370 -7.71 6.79 -33.57
N GLY A 371 -6.99 7.76 -34.09
CA GLY A 371 -7.47 8.74 -35.08
C GLY A 371 -7.77 10.12 -34.53
N ASP A 372 -7.74 10.32 -33.23
CA ASP A 372 -7.88 11.66 -32.62
C ASP A 372 -6.54 12.36 -32.62
N THR A 373 -6.55 13.66 -32.97
CA THR A 373 -5.40 14.55 -32.81
C THR A 373 -5.74 15.59 -31.78
N LYS A 374 -4.97 15.69 -30.71
CA LYS A 374 -5.14 16.74 -29.70
C LYS A 374 -3.82 17.45 -29.44
N THR A 375 -3.86 18.76 -29.43
CA THR A 375 -2.70 19.58 -29.08
C THR A 375 -2.70 19.81 -27.57
N TYR A 376 -1.63 19.44 -26.90
CA TYR A 376 -1.41 19.75 -25.50
C TYR A 376 -0.54 20.99 -25.38
N THR A 377 -0.96 21.90 -24.52
CA THR A 377 -0.11 23.00 -24.08
C THR A 377 0.23 22.72 -22.62
N ASP A 378 1.52 22.52 -22.32
CA ASP A 378 1.94 22.58 -20.93
C ASP A 378 1.75 24.02 -20.41
N LYS A 379 1.82 24.20 -19.09
CA LYS A 379 1.71 25.53 -18.48
C LYS A 379 2.82 26.53 -19.00
N THR A 380 3.83 26.03 -19.69
CA THR A 380 4.90 26.81 -20.30
C THR A 380 4.70 27.06 -21.82
N GLY A 381 3.71 26.43 -22.43
CA GLY A 381 3.28 26.74 -23.79
C GLY A 381 4.00 26.03 -24.94
N ASN A 382 4.76 24.97 -24.68
CA ASN A 382 5.67 24.39 -25.66
C ASN A 382 5.61 22.87 -25.81
N TYR A 383 4.46 22.27 -26.08
CA TYR A 383 4.45 20.89 -26.55
C TYR A 383 3.43 20.65 -27.66
N SER A 384 3.92 20.17 -28.80
CA SER A 384 3.10 19.57 -29.85
C SER A 384 3.63 18.17 -30.14
N ASP A 385 2.84 17.14 -29.88
CA ASP A 385 3.07 15.84 -30.46
C ASP A 385 2.02 15.52 -31.53
N SER A 386 2.54 15.06 -32.64
CA SER A 386 1.78 14.61 -33.80
C SER A 386 1.63 13.11 -33.79
#